data_add374196216ee901f237880aed3f407
#
_entry.id   add374196216ee901f237880aed3f407
#
_cell.length_a   1.000
_cell.length_b   1.000
_cell.length_c   1.000
_cell.angle_alpha   90.00
_cell.angle_beta   90.00
_cell.angle_gamma   90.00
#
_symmetry.space_group_name_H-M   'P 1'
#
loop_
_entity.id
_entity.type
_entity.pdbx_description
1 polymer ?
#
loop_
_entity_poly.entity_id
_entity_poly.type
_entity_poly.pdbx_seq_one_letter_code
_entity_poly.pdbx_strand_id
1 'polypeptide(L)'
;MHADEIRALVQGHQVHRDVYTSHAVYQAEMRHLFANAWIFVGHDSQTPNTGDYITTQIGDQPVIQVRHSDGNIHILHNRCPHKGTKIAIDRAGNTGKFFRCPYHAWSFKTNGCRLAIPLKKGYD
;
A
#
# COMPACT_ATOMS: atom_id res chain seq x y z
N MET A 1 3.45 24.10 -4.90
CA MET A 1 3.22 24.86 -3.67
C MET A 1 4.42 24.67 -2.77
N HIS A 2 5.03 25.75 -2.30
CA HIS A 2 6.19 25.71 -1.41
C HIS A 2 5.75 25.59 0.05
N ALA A 3 6.65 25.13 0.93
CA ALA A 3 6.34 24.92 2.36
C ALA A 3 5.83 26.19 3.07
N ASP A 4 6.36 27.35 2.71
CA ASP A 4 5.96 28.63 3.30
C ASP A 4 4.56 29.06 2.87
N GLU A 5 4.14 28.73 1.65
CA GLU A 5 2.76 28.96 1.17
C GLU A 5 1.77 28.10 1.96
N ILE A 6 2.13 26.84 2.27
CA ILE A 6 1.30 25.96 3.10
C ILE A 6 1.25 26.47 4.54
N ARG A 7 2.39 26.93 5.12
CA ARG A 7 2.43 27.50 6.46
C ARG A 7 1.53 28.72 6.59
N ALA A 8 1.45 29.55 5.57
CA ALA A 8 0.57 30.74 5.57
C ALA A 8 -0.92 30.39 5.65
N LEU A 9 -1.32 29.18 5.30
CA LEU A 9 -2.69 28.69 5.43
C LEU A 9 -3.06 28.28 6.87
N VAL A 10 -2.06 28.14 7.76
CA VAL A 10 -2.29 27.73 9.16
C VAL A 10 -1.89 28.87 10.07
N GLN A 11 -2.85 29.37 10.84
CA GLN A 11 -2.67 30.41 11.87
C GLN A 11 -2.91 29.79 13.25
N GLY A 12 -2.46 30.46 14.32
CA GLY A 12 -2.43 29.87 15.66
C GLY A 12 -3.78 29.35 16.19
N HIS A 13 -4.90 29.82 15.66
CA HIS A 13 -6.25 29.43 16.09
C HIS A 13 -7.21 29.10 14.94
N GLN A 14 -6.74 29.11 13.70
CA GLN A 14 -7.57 28.82 12.54
C GLN A 14 -6.73 28.26 11.38
N VAL A 15 -7.41 27.55 10.51
CA VAL A 15 -6.85 26.96 9.30
C VAL A 15 -7.66 27.44 8.10
N HIS A 16 -6.99 27.93 7.07
CA HIS A 16 -7.66 28.36 5.85
C HIS A 16 -8.33 27.17 5.17
N ARG A 17 -9.52 27.36 4.58
CA ARG A 17 -10.29 26.30 3.92
C ARG A 17 -9.51 25.57 2.83
N ASP A 18 -8.56 26.23 2.19
CA ASP A 18 -7.76 25.66 1.10
C ASP A 18 -6.88 24.50 1.55
N VAL A 19 -6.61 24.34 2.86
CA VAL A 19 -5.98 23.13 3.39
C VAL A 19 -6.82 21.88 3.08
N TYR A 20 -8.14 22.02 3.01
CA TYR A 20 -9.08 20.91 2.75
C TYR A 20 -9.55 20.82 1.29
N THR A 21 -9.44 21.91 0.53
CA THR A 21 -10.07 21.99 -0.80
C THR A 21 -9.10 22.22 -1.95
N SER A 22 -7.84 22.61 -1.66
CA SER A 22 -6.86 22.89 -2.69
C SER A 22 -6.20 21.63 -3.23
N HIS A 23 -6.32 21.39 -4.53
CA HIS A 23 -5.62 20.29 -5.19
C HIS A 23 -4.08 20.39 -5.05
N ALA A 24 -3.52 21.59 -4.98
CA ALA A 24 -2.09 21.80 -4.79
C ALA A 24 -1.63 21.39 -3.38
N VAL A 25 -2.45 21.61 -2.34
CA VAL A 25 -2.22 21.09 -0.99
C VAL A 25 -2.28 19.58 -0.98
N TYR A 26 -3.34 19.00 -1.54
CA TYR A 26 -3.47 17.54 -1.67
C TYR A 26 -2.26 16.87 -2.34
N GLN A 27 -1.76 17.43 -3.44
CA GLN A 27 -0.56 16.93 -4.11
C GLN A 27 0.70 17.05 -3.25
N ALA A 28 0.80 18.07 -2.40
CA ALA A 28 1.89 18.21 -1.45
C ALA A 28 1.79 17.17 -0.32
N GLU A 29 0.59 16.93 0.22
CA GLU A 29 0.34 15.88 1.21
C GLU A 29 0.71 14.49 0.67
N MET A 30 0.30 14.13 -0.55
CA MET A 30 0.65 12.85 -1.16
C MET A 30 2.17 12.65 -1.23
N ARG A 31 2.93 13.69 -1.59
CA ARG A 31 4.39 13.61 -1.74
C ARG A 31 5.15 13.66 -0.42
N HIS A 32 4.69 14.47 0.52
CA HIS A 32 5.48 14.82 1.71
C HIS A 32 4.93 14.21 2.99
N LEU A 33 3.62 14.01 3.11
CA LEU A 33 2.98 13.44 4.29
C LEU A 33 2.82 11.93 4.13
N PHE A 34 2.03 11.48 3.16
CA PHE A 34 1.71 10.06 2.99
C PHE A 34 2.89 9.19 2.58
N ALA A 35 3.91 9.77 1.95
CA ALA A 35 5.14 9.06 1.60
C ALA A 35 6.15 8.96 2.74
N ASN A 36 6.03 9.76 3.82
CA ASN A 36 7.08 9.90 4.84
C ASN A 36 6.57 9.77 6.28
N ALA A 37 5.28 9.84 6.53
CA ALA A 37 4.70 9.73 7.88
C ALA A 37 4.27 8.30 8.21
N TRP A 38 4.07 8.04 9.50
CA TRP A 38 3.36 6.85 9.94
C TRP A 38 1.88 6.96 9.61
N ILE A 39 1.40 6.04 8.78
CA ILE A 39 0.00 6.00 8.33
C ILE A 39 -0.67 4.75 8.87
N PHE A 40 -1.84 4.92 9.46
CA PHE A 40 -2.67 3.79 9.87
C PHE A 40 -3.18 3.05 8.62
N VAL A 41 -2.91 1.75 8.54
CA VAL A 41 -3.33 0.89 7.42
C VAL A 41 -4.37 -0.15 7.81
N GLY A 42 -4.41 -0.54 9.08
CA GLY A 42 -5.36 -1.53 9.60
C GLY A 42 -4.97 -2.01 10.98
N HIS A 43 -5.79 -2.92 11.52
CA HIS A 43 -5.58 -3.56 12.80
C HIS A 43 -5.31 -5.06 12.59
N ASP A 44 -4.55 -5.68 13.51
CA ASP A 44 -4.16 -7.09 13.40
C ASP A 44 -5.33 -8.07 13.46
N SER A 45 -6.42 -7.69 14.15
CA SER A 45 -7.65 -8.48 14.21
C SER A 45 -8.38 -8.61 12.87
N GLN A 46 -8.04 -7.79 11.88
CA GLN A 46 -8.61 -7.89 10.53
C GLN A 46 -7.99 -9.04 9.71
N THR A 47 -6.84 -9.54 10.15
CA THR A 47 -6.12 -10.66 9.54
C THR A 47 -5.69 -11.67 10.61
N PRO A 48 -6.64 -12.34 11.30
CA PRO A 48 -6.36 -13.17 12.47
C PRO A 48 -5.59 -14.46 12.13
N ASN A 49 -5.79 -15.04 10.96
CA ASN A 49 -5.20 -16.32 10.58
C ASN A 49 -4.11 -16.15 9.52
N THR A 50 -3.18 -17.10 9.46
CA THR A 50 -2.15 -17.15 8.41
C THR A 50 -2.77 -17.10 7.02
N GLY A 51 -2.27 -16.22 6.18
CA GLY A 51 -2.77 -15.98 4.83
C GLY A 51 -3.95 -15.03 4.73
N ASP A 52 -4.57 -14.66 5.84
CA ASP A 52 -5.61 -13.63 5.84
C ASP A 52 -5.01 -12.30 5.37
N TYR A 53 -5.74 -11.60 4.51
CA TYR A 53 -5.34 -10.30 4.01
C TYR A 53 -6.52 -9.33 3.87
N ILE A 54 -6.20 -8.06 3.92
CA ILE A 54 -7.06 -6.96 3.49
C ILE A 54 -6.30 -6.06 2.51
N THR A 55 -7.02 -5.44 1.58
CA THR A 55 -6.47 -4.42 0.69
C THR A 55 -6.88 -3.04 1.15
N THR A 56 -5.95 -2.09 1.10
CA THR A 56 -6.17 -0.69 1.46
C THR A 56 -5.24 0.22 0.64
N GLN A 57 -5.13 1.48 1.02
CA GLN A 57 -4.28 2.45 0.35
C GLN A 57 -3.49 3.27 1.38
N ILE A 58 -2.26 3.63 1.03
CA ILE A 58 -1.48 4.67 1.69
C ILE A 58 -1.36 5.82 0.69
N GLY A 59 -2.11 6.91 0.91
CA GLY A 59 -2.27 7.92 -0.11
C GLY A 59 -2.92 7.33 -1.37
N ASP A 60 -2.23 7.38 -2.49
CA ASP A 60 -2.64 6.78 -3.77
C ASP A 60 -2.03 5.39 -4.03
N GLN A 61 -1.20 4.90 -3.11
CA GLN A 61 -0.50 3.62 -3.25
C GLN A 61 -1.35 2.46 -2.73
N PRO A 62 -1.77 1.50 -3.58
CA PRO A 62 -2.48 0.32 -3.12
C PRO A 62 -1.55 -0.61 -2.35
N VAL A 63 -1.98 -1.06 -1.18
CA VAL A 63 -1.23 -1.97 -0.31
C VAL A 63 -2.09 -3.15 0.14
N ILE A 64 -1.42 -4.20 0.59
CA ILE A 64 -2.01 -5.40 1.18
C ILE A 64 -1.48 -5.52 2.60
N GLN A 65 -2.36 -5.56 3.60
CA GLN A 65 -2.02 -6.08 4.91
C GLN A 65 -2.23 -7.59 4.89
N VAL A 66 -1.25 -8.38 5.31
CA VAL A 66 -1.34 -9.84 5.30
C VAL A 66 -0.66 -10.47 6.51
N ARG A 67 -1.27 -11.53 7.07
CA ARG A 67 -0.68 -12.36 8.13
C ARG A 67 0.24 -13.41 7.53
N HIS A 68 1.54 -13.33 7.82
CA HIS A 68 2.51 -14.34 7.41
C HIS A 68 2.48 -15.57 8.31
N SER A 69 3.09 -16.66 7.84
CA SER A 69 3.13 -17.94 8.58
C SER A 69 3.91 -17.91 9.88
N ASP A 70 4.78 -16.92 10.08
CA ASP A 70 5.50 -16.68 11.34
C ASP A 70 4.67 -15.90 12.38
N GLY A 71 3.41 -15.56 12.05
CA GLY A 71 2.51 -14.78 12.88
C GLY A 71 2.64 -13.27 12.73
N ASN A 72 3.65 -12.78 12.03
CA ASN A 72 3.82 -11.34 11.80
C ASN A 72 2.89 -10.81 10.70
N ILE A 73 2.57 -9.52 10.79
CA ILE A 73 1.84 -8.79 9.75
C ILE A 73 2.85 -8.08 8.86
N HIS A 74 2.67 -8.23 7.56
CA HIS A 74 3.40 -7.48 6.56
C HIS A 74 2.48 -6.55 5.78
N ILE A 75 2.98 -5.37 5.43
CA ILE A 75 2.33 -4.43 4.53
C ILE A 75 3.11 -4.47 3.22
N LEU A 76 2.45 -4.93 2.18
CA LEU A 76 3.06 -5.13 0.86
C LEU A 76 2.44 -4.17 -0.14
N HIS A 77 3.23 -3.71 -1.11
CA HIS A 77 2.66 -3.03 -2.27
C HIS A 77 1.74 -4.00 -3.03
N ASN A 78 0.49 -3.59 -3.25
CA ASN A 78 -0.45 -4.35 -4.07
C ASN A 78 -0.21 -4.07 -5.57
N ARG A 79 1.02 -4.39 -6.00
CA ARG A 79 1.47 -4.09 -7.35
C ARG A 79 2.52 -5.12 -7.78
N CYS A 80 2.26 -5.82 -8.86
CA CYS A 80 3.23 -6.76 -9.42
C CYS A 80 4.40 -5.99 -10.06
N PRO A 81 5.66 -6.28 -9.68
CA PRO A 81 6.82 -5.61 -10.25
C PRO A 81 7.03 -5.90 -11.74
N HIS A 82 6.39 -6.94 -12.29
CA HIS A 82 6.48 -7.26 -13.71
C HIS A 82 5.81 -6.18 -14.60
N LYS A 83 4.51 -5.95 -14.43
CA LYS A 83 3.70 -5.04 -15.28
C LYS A 83 2.73 -4.16 -14.47
N GLY A 84 2.90 -4.04 -13.16
CA GLY A 84 2.12 -3.13 -12.33
C GLY A 84 0.70 -3.56 -11.98
N THR A 85 0.28 -4.77 -12.36
CA THR A 85 -1.06 -5.31 -12.06
C THR A 85 -1.27 -5.46 -10.55
N LYS A 86 -2.46 -5.12 -10.06
CA LYS A 86 -2.85 -5.44 -8.67
C LYS A 86 -2.83 -6.96 -8.47
N ILE A 87 -2.18 -7.40 -7.40
CA ILE A 87 -2.02 -8.82 -7.07
C ILE A 87 -3.25 -9.34 -6.34
N ALA A 88 -3.72 -8.62 -5.31
CA ALA A 88 -4.97 -8.89 -4.61
C ALA A 88 -6.04 -7.90 -5.08
N ILE A 89 -7.12 -8.43 -5.64
CA ILE A 89 -8.22 -7.64 -6.22
C ILE A 89 -9.34 -7.46 -5.20
N ASP A 90 -9.62 -8.51 -4.43
CA ASP A 90 -10.68 -8.53 -3.43
C ASP A 90 -10.31 -7.65 -2.22
N ARG A 91 -11.33 -7.09 -1.57
CA ARG A 91 -11.16 -6.24 -0.39
C ARG A 91 -10.54 -6.98 0.79
N ALA A 92 -10.85 -8.25 0.95
CA ALA A 92 -10.34 -9.13 1.99
C ALA A 92 -10.45 -10.59 1.53
N GLY A 93 -9.60 -11.45 2.09
CA GLY A 93 -9.63 -12.88 1.80
C GLY A 93 -8.51 -13.63 2.50
N ASN A 94 -8.33 -14.89 2.12
CA ASN A 94 -7.21 -15.69 2.55
C ASN A 94 -6.47 -16.23 1.31
N THR A 95 -5.19 -15.89 1.18
CA THR A 95 -4.35 -16.31 0.04
C THR A 95 -3.60 -17.62 0.29
N GLY A 96 -3.73 -18.20 1.49
CA GLY A 96 -2.94 -19.35 1.90
C GLY A 96 -1.47 -18.97 2.11
N LYS A 97 -0.56 -19.61 1.38
CA LYS A 97 0.89 -19.46 1.58
C LYS A 97 1.55 -18.39 0.71
N PHE A 98 0.88 -17.96 -0.37
CA PHE A 98 1.46 -17.02 -1.34
C PHE A 98 0.39 -16.29 -2.15
N PHE A 99 0.76 -15.16 -2.69
CA PHE A 99 0.00 -14.44 -3.71
C PHE A 99 0.46 -14.84 -5.10
N ARG A 100 -0.46 -14.91 -6.04
CA ARG A 100 -0.19 -15.14 -7.46
C ARG A 100 -0.77 -14.01 -8.28
N CYS A 101 0.08 -13.34 -9.07
CA CYS A 101 -0.37 -12.29 -9.96
C CYS A 101 -1.34 -12.86 -11.01
N PRO A 102 -2.53 -12.27 -11.17
CA PRO A 102 -3.54 -12.78 -12.10
C PRO A 102 -3.14 -12.58 -13.57
N TYR A 103 -2.14 -11.75 -13.86
CA TYR A 103 -1.75 -11.45 -15.23
C TYR A 103 -0.77 -12.48 -15.80
N HIS A 104 0.43 -12.64 -15.22
CA HIS A 104 1.45 -13.57 -15.73
C HIS A 104 1.94 -14.57 -14.68
N ALA A 105 1.15 -14.78 -13.62
CA ALA A 105 1.39 -15.80 -12.60
C ALA A 105 2.71 -15.67 -11.80
N TRP A 106 3.35 -14.49 -11.78
CA TRP A 106 4.42 -14.26 -10.82
C TRP A 106 3.89 -14.45 -9.41
N SER A 107 4.62 -15.19 -8.58
CA SER A 107 4.16 -15.57 -7.26
C SER A 107 5.08 -15.00 -6.17
N PHE A 108 4.47 -14.58 -5.07
CA PHE A 108 5.13 -13.90 -3.95
C PHE A 108 4.66 -14.52 -2.63
N LYS A 109 5.59 -14.80 -1.74
CA LYS A 109 5.26 -15.19 -0.36
C LYS A 109 4.52 -14.06 0.36
N THR A 110 3.81 -14.38 1.42
CA THR A 110 3.09 -13.39 2.22
C THR A 110 3.99 -12.41 3.00
N ASN A 111 5.31 -12.63 3.01
CA ASN A 111 6.31 -11.65 3.46
C ASN A 111 6.89 -10.77 2.32
N GLY A 112 6.36 -10.87 1.12
CA GLY A 112 6.76 -10.09 -0.05
C GLY A 112 7.91 -10.69 -0.87
N CYS A 113 8.59 -11.74 -0.39
CA CYS A 113 9.65 -12.40 -1.15
C CYS A 113 9.10 -13.07 -2.41
N ARG A 114 9.81 -12.89 -3.54
CA ARG A 114 9.49 -13.58 -4.77
C ARG A 114 9.60 -15.11 -4.56
N LEU A 115 8.57 -15.84 -4.96
CA LEU A 115 8.51 -17.30 -4.84
C LEU A 115 8.82 -17.98 -6.18
N ALA A 116 8.16 -17.58 -7.25
CA ALA A 116 8.31 -18.18 -8.57
C ALA A 116 8.01 -17.20 -9.70
N ILE A 117 8.68 -17.39 -10.81
CA ILE A 117 8.43 -16.71 -12.09
C ILE A 117 8.28 -17.79 -13.16
N PRO A 118 7.15 -17.87 -13.87
CA PRO A 118 7.02 -18.73 -15.04
C PRO A 118 8.05 -18.35 -16.11
N LEU A 119 8.58 -19.35 -16.83
CA LEU A 119 9.54 -19.14 -17.92
C LEU A 119 10.78 -18.31 -17.50
N LYS A 120 11.32 -18.58 -16.33
CA LYS A 120 12.44 -17.83 -15.71
C LYS A 120 13.63 -17.58 -16.67
N LYS A 121 13.90 -18.49 -17.59
CA LYS A 121 14.97 -18.36 -18.60
C LYS A 121 14.79 -17.17 -19.56
N GLY A 122 13.64 -16.53 -19.58
CA GLY A 122 13.37 -15.31 -20.35
C GLY A 122 13.61 -14.00 -19.59
N TYR A 123 14.07 -14.09 -18.33
CA TYR A 123 14.34 -12.96 -17.47
C TYR A 123 15.76 -13.09 -16.91
N ASP A 124 16.74 -12.63 -17.67
CA ASP A 124 18.15 -12.55 -17.28
C ASP A 124 18.46 -11.27 -16.52
#